data_3528740fefc0d1bd8f4bbdf6e2bbb1ac
#
_entry.id   3528740fefc0d1bd8f4bbdf6e2bbb1ac
#
_cell.length_a   1.000
_cell.length_b   1.000
_cell.length_c   1.000
_cell.angle_alpha   90.00
_cell.angle_beta   90.00
_cell.angle_gamma   90.00
#
_symmetry.space_group_name_H-M   'P 1'
#
loop_
_entity.id
_entity.type
_entity.pdbx_description
1 polymer ?
#
loop_
_entity_poly.entity_id
_entity_poly.type
_entity_poly.pdbx_seq_one_letter_code
_entity_poly.pdbx_strand_id
1 'polypeptide(L)'
;EVVSLLRSIIAICTLAILIHLVEFVACRLPKKITSIIYGDSTTIIKNGRLIKKNFEKTNLTEDQLKSKLREKNIQFYSEAKIVRLEPDGELSIQRKRKNKK
;
A
#
# COMPACT_ATOMS: atom_id res chain seq x y z
N GLU A 1 18.46 -39.67 -17.85
CA GLU A 1 17.25 -39.49 -17.08
C GLU A 1 17.53 -38.98 -15.68
N VAL A 2 18.50 -39.58 -15.01
CA VAL A 2 18.93 -39.08 -13.70
C VAL A 2 19.48 -37.69 -13.82
N VAL A 3 20.19 -37.38 -14.89
CA VAL A 3 20.73 -36.06 -15.15
C VAL A 3 19.60 -35.03 -15.32
N SER A 4 18.51 -35.41 -16.00
CA SER A 4 17.35 -34.55 -16.16
C SER A 4 16.70 -34.22 -14.83
N LEU A 5 16.58 -35.22 -13.97
CA LEU A 5 16.01 -35.00 -12.63
C LEU A 5 16.89 -34.06 -11.79
N LEU A 6 18.21 -34.28 -11.88
CA LEU A 6 19.15 -33.45 -11.15
C LEU A 6 19.07 -31.99 -11.63
N ARG A 7 18.98 -31.78 -12.94
CA ARG A 7 18.84 -30.42 -13.49
C ARG A 7 17.58 -29.76 -13.00
N SER A 8 16.48 -30.49 -12.98
CA SER A 8 15.22 -29.95 -12.51
C SER A 8 15.30 -29.55 -11.03
N ILE A 9 15.89 -30.39 -10.21
CA ILE A 9 16.04 -30.13 -8.79
C ILE A 9 16.91 -28.90 -8.57
N ILE A 10 18.01 -28.78 -9.30
CA ILE A 10 18.91 -27.62 -9.19
C ILE A 10 18.18 -26.36 -9.59
N ALA A 11 17.39 -26.40 -10.66
CA ALA A 11 16.63 -25.25 -11.12
C ALA A 11 15.62 -24.77 -10.07
N ILE A 12 14.90 -25.72 -9.47
CA ILE A 12 13.90 -25.40 -8.45
C ILE A 12 14.57 -24.81 -7.22
N CYS A 13 15.67 -25.41 -6.79
CA CYS A 13 16.39 -24.90 -5.62
C CYS A 13 16.96 -23.50 -5.87
N THR A 14 17.50 -23.27 -7.06
CA THR A 14 18.04 -21.97 -7.42
C THR A 14 16.94 -20.90 -7.39
N LEU A 15 15.77 -21.23 -7.97
CA LEU A 15 14.65 -20.30 -7.97
C LEU A 15 14.17 -19.99 -6.56
N ALA A 16 14.07 -21.03 -5.72
CA ALA A 16 13.64 -20.86 -4.33
C ALA A 16 14.62 -19.95 -3.57
N ILE A 17 15.92 -20.17 -3.76
CA ILE A 17 16.94 -19.35 -3.11
C ILE A 17 16.85 -17.91 -3.57
N LEU A 18 16.65 -17.69 -4.87
CA LEU A 18 16.52 -16.33 -5.41
C LEU A 18 15.31 -15.61 -4.82
N ILE A 19 14.18 -16.29 -4.73
CA ILE A 19 12.97 -15.71 -4.17
C ILE A 19 13.19 -15.31 -2.71
N HIS A 20 13.78 -16.20 -1.92
CA HIS A 20 14.06 -15.91 -0.51
C HIS A 20 15.06 -14.77 -0.36
N LEU A 21 16.05 -14.71 -1.24
CA LEU A 21 17.06 -13.67 -1.20
C LEU A 21 16.42 -12.30 -1.49
N VAL A 22 15.53 -12.25 -2.48
CA VAL A 22 14.84 -11.00 -2.83
C VAL A 22 13.98 -10.56 -1.65
N GLU A 23 13.25 -11.46 -1.03
CA GLU A 23 12.40 -11.15 0.12
C GLU A 23 13.25 -10.64 1.29
N PHE A 24 14.37 -11.28 1.54
CA PHE A 24 15.27 -10.88 2.63
C PHE A 24 15.80 -9.47 2.41
N VAL A 25 16.25 -9.18 1.19
CA VAL A 25 16.78 -7.85 0.85
C VAL A 25 15.66 -6.82 0.94
N ALA A 26 14.48 -7.14 0.43
CA ALA A 26 13.35 -6.22 0.47
C ALA A 26 12.93 -5.87 1.89
N CYS A 27 12.97 -6.84 2.80
CA CYS A 27 12.65 -6.59 4.21
C CYS A 27 13.67 -5.69 4.90
N ARG A 28 14.88 -5.66 4.39
CA ARG A 28 15.96 -4.87 5.00
C ARG A 28 16.14 -3.50 4.38
N LEU A 29 15.42 -3.21 3.29
CA LEU A 29 15.56 -1.93 2.63
C LEU A 29 14.97 -0.81 3.49
N PRO A 30 15.66 0.35 3.55
CA PRO A 30 15.11 1.52 4.24
C PRO A 30 13.82 1.99 3.58
N LYS A 31 12.99 2.66 4.36
CA LYS A 31 11.74 3.21 3.85
C LYS A 31 11.95 4.13 2.66
N LYS A 32 13.06 4.86 2.65
CA LYS A 32 13.35 5.76 1.54
C LYS A 32 13.44 5.04 0.21
N ILE A 33 14.12 3.90 0.19
CA ILE A 33 14.28 3.13 -1.03
C ILE A 33 12.96 2.47 -1.44
N THR A 34 12.21 1.98 -0.48
CA THR A 34 10.90 1.41 -0.73
C THR A 34 9.97 2.46 -1.34
N SER A 35 10.03 3.66 -0.81
CA SER A 35 9.26 4.79 -1.30
C SER A 35 9.57 5.10 -2.76
N ILE A 36 10.85 5.04 -3.14
CA ILE A 36 11.28 5.30 -4.50
C ILE A 36 10.77 4.23 -5.45
N ILE A 37 10.82 2.97 -5.03
CA ILE A 37 10.43 1.83 -5.87
C ILE A 37 8.91 1.75 -6.00
N TYR A 38 8.19 1.86 -4.90
CA TYR A 38 6.73 1.69 -4.89
C TYR A 38 5.96 3.00 -4.91
N GLY A 39 6.67 4.12 -4.82
CA GLY A 39 6.04 5.42 -4.76
C GLY A 39 5.76 5.85 -3.32
N ASP A 40 5.46 7.12 -3.15
CA ASP A 40 5.16 7.67 -1.84
C ASP A 40 3.69 7.58 -1.52
N SER A 41 3.37 7.60 -0.25
CA SER A 41 1.99 7.72 0.16
C SER A 41 1.48 9.14 -0.18
N THR A 42 0.22 9.22 -0.57
CA THR A 42 -0.39 10.48 -0.96
C THR A 42 -1.52 10.79 0.00
N THR A 43 -1.47 11.96 0.63
CA THR A 43 -2.53 12.40 1.52
C THR A 43 -3.70 12.91 0.70
N ILE A 44 -4.85 12.25 0.76
CA ILE A 44 -6.02 12.61 -0.01
C ILE A 44 -7.02 13.43 0.80
N ILE A 45 -7.11 13.17 2.09
CA ILE A 45 -8.03 13.89 2.97
C ILE A 45 -7.25 14.42 4.16
N LYS A 46 -7.46 15.68 4.47
CA LYS A 46 -6.84 16.31 5.62
C LYS A 46 -7.88 17.16 6.34
N ASN A 47 -8.02 16.91 7.64
CA ASN A 47 -8.99 17.63 8.49
C ASN A 47 -10.42 17.52 7.94
N GLY A 48 -10.75 16.35 7.39
CA GLY A 48 -12.09 16.09 6.89
C GLY A 48 -12.39 16.67 5.53
N ARG A 49 -11.39 17.22 4.86
CA ARG A 49 -11.57 17.82 3.54
C ARG A 49 -10.73 17.11 2.50
N LEU A 50 -11.35 16.84 1.36
CA LEU A 50 -10.67 16.21 0.25
C LEU A 50 -9.68 17.20 -0.38
N ILE A 51 -8.43 16.75 -0.53
CA ILE A 51 -7.41 17.55 -1.22
C ILE A 51 -7.47 17.16 -2.70
N LYS A 52 -8.21 17.93 -3.48
CA LYS A 52 -8.43 17.60 -4.89
C LYS A 52 -7.14 17.47 -5.67
N LYS A 53 -6.19 18.34 -5.40
CA LYS A 53 -4.91 18.33 -6.10
C LYS A 53 -4.18 17.00 -5.92
N ASN A 54 -4.17 16.49 -4.70
CA ASN A 54 -3.52 15.22 -4.41
C ASN A 54 -4.36 14.05 -4.91
N PHE A 55 -5.67 14.18 -4.80
CA PHE A 55 -6.57 13.13 -5.28
C PHE A 55 -6.43 12.91 -6.78
N GLU A 56 -6.25 13.98 -7.54
CA GLU A 56 -6.09 13.90 -8.98
C GLU A 56 -4.82 13.15 -9.38
N LYS A 57 -3.83 13.12 -8.52
CA LYS A 57 -2.61 12.37 -8.78
C LYS A 57 -2.78 10.87 -8.61
N THR A 58 -3.86 10.47 -7.98
CA THR A 58 -4.17 9.06 -7.80
C THR A 58 -5.01 8.56 -8.95
N ASN A 59 -5.09 7.25 -9.11
CA ASN A 59 -5.95 6.65 -10.13
C ASN A 59 -7.31 6.27 -9.58
N LEU A 60 -7.65 6.78 -8.40
CA LEU A 60 -8.93 6.47 -7.78
C LEU A 60 -10.03 7.39 -8.27
N THR A 61 -11.21 6.83 -8.49
CA THR A 61 -12.42 7.64 -8.70
C THR A 61 -13.03 7.95 -7.33
N GLU A 62 -13.93 8.94 -7.30
CA GLU A 62 -14.62 9.27 -6.06
C GLU A 62 -15.42 8.09 -5.52
N ASP A 63 -16.06 7.35 -6.43
CA ASP A 63 -16.84 6.17 -6.03
C ASP A 63 -15.96 5.12 -5.39
N GLN A 64 -14.78 4.90 -5.94
CA GLN A 64 -13.82 3.96 -5.37
C GLN A 64 -13.34 4.42 -4.00
N LEU A 65 -13.07 5.71 -3.87
CA LEU A 65 -12.64 6.28 -2.60
C LEU A 65 -13.73 6.11 -1.54
N LYS A 66 -14.95 6.47 -1.89
CA LYS A 66 -16.07 6.33 -0.96
C LYS A 66 -16.31 4.88 -0.57
N SER A 67 -16.15 3.97 -1.52
CA SER A 67 -16.30 2.54 -1.25
C SER A 67 -15.24 2.05 -0.27
N LYS A 68 -14.01 2.45 -0.48
CA LYS A 68 -12.91 2.07 0.41
C LYS A 68 -13.10 2.64 1.81
N LEU A 69 -13.58 3.87 1.90
CA LEU A 69 -13.85 4.50 3.19
C LEU A 69 -14.98 3.78 3.93
N ARG A 70 -16.00 3.35 3.20
CA ARG A 70 -17.10 2.60 3.82
C ARG A 70 -16.63 1.26 4.38
N GLU A 71 -15.68 0.63 3.72
CA GLU A 71 -15.07 -0.59 4.24
C GLU A 71 -14.39 -0.36 5.57
N LYS A 72 -13.94 0.87 5.81
CA LYS A 72 -13.29 1.26 7.06
C LYS A 72 -14.26 1.97 8.01
N ASN A 73 -15.56 1.87 7.73
CA ASN A 73 -16.62 2.46 8.55
C ASN A 73 -16.63 3.97 8.58
N ILE A 74 -16.23 4.58 7.48
CA ILE A 74 -16.28 6.03 7.32
C ILE A 74 -17.29 6.35 6.23
N GLN A 75 -18.34 7.08 6.59
CA GLN A 75 -19.39 7.46 5.66
C GLN A 75 -19.18 8.83 5.04
N PHE A 76 -18.59 9.73 5.79
CA PHE A 76 -18.36 11.09 5.33
C PHE A 76 -16.90 11.46 5.49
N TYR A 77 -16.39 12.29 4.58
CA TYR A 77 -15.01 12.77 4.65
C TYR A 77 -14.72 13.47 5.97
N SER A 78 -15.73 14.16 6.50
CA SER A 78 -15.57 14.93 7.74
C SER A 78 -15.24 14.04 8.95
N GLU A 79 -15.51 12.75 8.87
CA GLU A 79 -15.20 11.82 9.95
C GLU A 79 -13.72 11.50 10.04
N ALA A 80 -12.99 11.73 8.98
CA ALA A 80 -11.58 11.39 8.91
C ALA A 80 -10.72 12.63 9.13
N LYS A 81 -9.67 12.48 9.92
CA LYS A 81 -8.70 13.54 10.11
C LYS A 81 -7.70 13.54 8.96
N ILE A 82 -7.11 12.37 8.70
CA ILE A 82 -6.14 12.19 7.64
C ILE A 82 -6.40 10.87 6.96
N VAL A 83 -6.46 10.90 5.64
CA VAL A 83 -6.53 9.67 4.83
C VAL A 83 -5.40 9.73 3.82
N ARG A 84 -4.58 8.69 3.82
CA ARG A 84 -3.47 8.57 2.88
C ARG A 84 -3.65 7.33 2.03
N LEU A 85 -3.33 7.47 0.75
CA LEU A 85 -3.26 6.32 -0.13
C LEU A 85 -1.84 5.81 -0.12
N GLU A 86 -1.66 4.59 0.38
CA GLU A 86 -0.34 3.97 0.45
C GLU A 86 0.06 3.40 -0.91
N PRO A 87 1.36 3.16 -1.14
CA PRO A 87 1.81 2.64 -2.44
C PRO A 87 1.17 1.31 -2.83
N ASP A 88 0.74 0.51 -1.86
CA ASP A 88 0.12 -0.79 -2.15
C ASP A 88 -1.37 -0.68 -2.48
N GLY A 89 -1.91 0.54 -2.52
CA GLY A 89 -3.30 0.76 -2.84
C GLY A 89 -4.23 0.78 -1.64
N GLU A 90 -3.73 0.51 -0.46
CA GLU A 90 -4.54 0.54 0.76
C GLU A 90 -4.64 1.95 1.31
N LEU A 91 -5.71 2.23 2.00
CA LEU A 91 -5.90 3.52 2.65
C LEU A 91 -5.50 3.45 4.11
N SER A 92 -4.69 4.40 4.52
CA SER A 92 -4.32 4.58 5.91
C SER A 92 -5.18 5.72 6.45
N ILE A 93 -5.98 5.43 7.46
CA ILE A 93 -6.99 6.37 7.95
C ILE A 93 -6.76 6.70 9.40
N GLN A 94 -6.71 7.99 9.69
CA GLN A 94 -6.71 8.49 11.05
C GLN A 94 -8.03 9.22 11.27
N ARG A 95 -8.84 8.71 12.18
CA ARG A 95 -10.14 9.29 12.48
C ARG A 95 -10.00 10.51 13.36
N LYS A 96 -10.95 11.41 13.24
CA LYS A 96 -11.03 12.53 14.16
C LYS A 96 -11.38 12.01 15.54
N ARG A 97 -10.76 12.59 16.54
CA ARG A 97 -11.09 12.25 17.92
C ARG A 97 -12.52 12.70 18.20
N LYS A 98 -13.30 11.79 18.75
CA LYS A 98 -14.61 12.17 19.23
C LYS A 98 -14.43 13.16 20.34
N ASN A 99 -15.10 14.27 20.20
CA ASN A 99 -15.05 15.28 21.21
C ASN A 99 -15.81 14.79 22.43
N LYS A 100 -15.08 14.58 23.49
CA LYS A 100 -15.72 14.10 24.71
C LYS A 100 -16.24 15.25 25.50
N LYS A 101 -17.34 15.63 25.21
CA LYS A 101 -17.75 16.71 26.01
C LYS A 101 -19.09 16.69 26.32
#